data_4c0f8dea76d3889a2e55579d585ea78c
#
_entry.id   4c0f8dea76d3889a2e55579d585ea78c
#
_cell.length_a   1.000
_cell.length_b   1.000
_cell.length_c   1.000
_cell.angle_alpha   90.00
_cell.angle_beta   90.00
_cell.angle_gamma   90.00
#
_symmetry.space_group_name_H-M   'P 1'
#
loop_
_entity.id
_entity.type
_entity.pdbx_description
1 polymer ?
#
loop_
_entity_poly.entity_id
_entity_poly.type
_entity_poly.pdbx_seq_one_letter_code
_entity_poly.pdbx_strand_id
1 'polypeptide(L)'
;MNQSVMLINCYLYGATAVMLLVLLLIVYLRGQMNHFPNPFAKKNLVYRHPAQAKGILFGKKFSLLAYSPEQDEGHILVLGPSGTGKTSALLIPTLRSWQGTALVVDISGDISANVNTPNKIIFDPTSESCIPYDVFASINAVTDDTERQERLEQLAYLLLPDKANDSEAGIFFTKNGRKMITAALICYYGVGWNFIEICEFFLGHDWRSLLNDIAKQQNPIANMFISSFAGASEQNTAGCKQAADDALKLFATNDKIKNALRKVPSYEKAISPATLEISSVYIYIPDEKLKIYGDLLRIITAQSMEYFSSRPPEHKQMILFCLDEFASFGKLQITEALRKLRKRHIRIMVLTQSLADLDMIYGKDERKAMLGNFKFTVLLGCKDTETQEYFSKMIGENTLCWSPIPARSRSLSSSPQTSHTWNMTSWLFAMTGPCGCTRTFTSNDVAKKRFVSGNREQLAWIFQVVCSFFFCVNLSGAAWGK
;
A
#
# COMPACT_ATOMS: atom_id res chain seq x y z
N MET A 1 -60.36 -23.61 -42.08
CA MET A 1 -59.03 -23.24 -41.52
C MET A 1 -59.23 -23.02 -40.03
N ASN A 2 -58.61 -23.88 -39.22
CA ASN A 2 -59.01 -24.19 -37.85
C ASN A 2 -58.92 -23.01 -36.89
N GLN A 3 -59.97 -22.80 -36.10
CA GLN A 3 -59.98 -21.83 -34.96
C GLN A 3 -58.75 -22.00 -34.03
N SER A 4 -58.26 -23.22 -33.89
CA SER A 4 -57.05 -23.51 -33.09
C SER A 4 -55.78 -22.87 -33.67
N VAL A 5 -55.60 -22.76 -34.98
CA VAL A 5 -54.45 -22.14 -35.62
C VAL A 5 -54.48 -20.62 -35.44
N MET A 6 -55.72 -20.05 -35.47
CA MET A 6 -55.89 -18.61 -35.25
C MET A 6 -55.56 -18.21 -33.79
N LEU A 7 -55.96 -19.04 -32.83
CA LEU A 7 -55.62 -18.86 -31.40
C LEU A 7 -54.13 -18.97 -31.14
N ILE A 8 -53.44 -19.96 -31.72
CA ILE A 8 -51.98 -20.13 -31.57
C ILE A 8 -51.24 -18.93 -32.16
N ASN A 9 -51.67 -18.41 -33.31
CA ASN A 9 -51.06 -17.22 -33.90
C ASN A 9 -51.28 -15.97 -33.03
N CYS A 10 -52.47 -15.78 -32.43
CA CYS A 10 -52.70 -14.68 -31.49
C CYS A 10 -51.83 -14.75 -30.24
N TYR A 11 -51.62 -15.95 -29.68
CA TYR A 11 -50.68 -16.12 -28.56
C TYR A 11 -49.23 -15.87 -28.94
N LEU A 12 -48.83 -16.30 -30.16
CA LEU A 12 -47.47 -16.08 -30.65
C LEU A 12 -47.19 -14.57 -30.88
N TYR A 13 -48.14 -13.86 -31.51
CA TYR A 13 -48.02 -12.39 -31.69
C TYR A 13 -48.09 -11.63 -30.36
N GLY A 14 -48.90 -12.08 -29.41
CA GLY A 14 -48.94 -11.53 -28.07
C GLY A 14 -47.62 -11.71 -27.32
N ALA A 15 -47.04 -12.90 -27.37
CA ALA A 15 -45.74 -13.18 -26.75
C ALA A 15 -44.57 -12.38 -27.38
N THR A 16 -44.57 -12.25 -28.71
CA THR A 16 -43.57 -11.45 -29.43
C THR A 16 -43.69 -9.95 -29.12
N ALA A 17 -44.90 -9.43 -28.99
CA ALA A 17 -45.15 -8.04 -28.62
C ALA A 17 -44.68 -7.75 -27.17
N VAL A 18 -44.94 -8.64 -26.23
CA VAL A 18 -44.49 -8.54 -24.86
C VAL A 18 -42.95 -8.58 -24.80
N MET A 19 -42.32 -9.49 -25.56
CA MET A 19 -40.85 -9.58 -25.62
C MET A 19 -40.22 -8.31 -26.19
N LEU A 20 -40.84 -7.73 -27.24
CA LEU A 20 -40.40 -6.45 -27.82
C LEU A 20 -40.57 -5.29 -26.83
N LEU A 21 -41.69 -5.23 -26.09
CA LEU A 21 -41.89 -4.24 -25.04
C LEU A 21 -40.87 -4.35 -23.90
N VAL A 22 -40.54 -5.56 -23.47
CA VAL A 22 -39.49 -5.79 -22.47
C VAL A 22 -38.13 -5.39 -23.00
N LEU A 23 -37.82 -5.68 -24.26
CA LEU A 23 -36.56 -5.25 -24.91
C LEU A 23 -36.47 -3.73 -25.03
N LEU A 24 -37.56 -3.06 -25.43
CA LEU A 24 -37.64 -1.60 -25.47
C LEU A 24 -37.51 -0.97 -24.08
N LEU A 25 -38.12 -1.58 -23.08
CA LEU A 25 -37.98 -1.16 -21.69
C LEU A 25 -36.55 -1.32 -21.19
N ILE A 26 -35.86 -2.40 -21.54
CA ILE A 26 -34.45 -2.63 -21.21
C ILE A 26 -33.56 -1.59 -21.91
N VAL A 27 -33.81 -1.30 -23.20
CA VAL A 27 -33.09 -0.29 -23.96
C VAL A 27 -33.34 1.11 -23.40
N TYR A 28 -34.59 1.43 -23.05
CA TYR A 28 -34.99 2.69 -22.42
C TYR A 28 -34.32 2.87 -21.05
N LEU A 29 -34.38 1.84 -20.19
CA LEU A 29 -33.71 1.86 -18.89
C LEU A 29 -32.19 1.95 -19.03
N ARG A 30 -31.60 1.28 -20.03
CA ARG A 30 -30.18 1.42 -20.37
C ARG A 30 -29.81 2.82 -20.87
N GLY A 31 -30.67 3.44 -21.67
CA GLY A 31 -30.54 4.82 -22.14
C GLY A 31 -30.61 5.82 -20.99
N GLN A 32 -31.53 5.64 -20.06
CA GLN A 32 -31.63 6.44 -18.84
C GLN A 32 -30.38 6.26 -17.92
N MET A 33 -29.86 5.04 -17.82
CA MET A 33 -28.62 4.78 -17.05
C MET A 33 -27.38 5.42 -17.70
N ASN A 34 -27.37 5.66 -19.01
CA ASN A 34 -26.27 6.33 -19.70
C ASN A 34 -26.32 7.87 -19.60
N HIS A 35 -27.44 8.44 -19.16
CA HIS A 35 -27.58 9.89 -18.95
C HIS A 35 -27.05 10.39 -17.61
N PHE A 36 -26.68 9.48 -16.69
CA PHE A 36 -25.94 9.89 -15.50
C PHE A 36 -24.49 10.10 -15.90
N PRO A 37 -23.92 11.30 -15.72
CA PRO A 37 -22.50 11.49 -15.88
C PRO A 37 -21.82 10.49 -14.95
N ASN A 38 -21.14 9.51 -15.52
CA ASN A 38 -20.36 8.55 -14.75
C ASN A 38 -19.12 9.31 -14.24
N PRO A 39 -19.10 9.78 -12.97
CA PRO A 39 -17.97 10.52 -12.44
C PRO A 39 -16.69 9.67 -12.39
N PHE A 40 -16.83 8.35 -12.57
CA PHE A 40 -15.73 7.38 -12.66
C PHE A 40 -15.37 7.02 -14.10
N ALA A 41 -16.00 7.71 -15.06
CA ALA A 41 -15.73 7.44 -16.45
C ALA A 41 -14.32 7.91 -16.80
N LYS A 42 -13.44 6.96 -16.91
CA LYS A 42 -12.80 6.80 -18.18
C LYS A 42 -11.33 7.09 -18.36
N LYS A 43 -10.55 7.61 -17.39
CA LYS A 43 -9.17 7.88 -17.82
C LYS A 43 -8.11 6.90 -17.29
N ASN A 44 -8.40 6.16 -16.23
CA ASN A 44 -7.36 5.47 -15.48
C ASN A 44 -7.54 3.94 -15.31
N LEU A 45 -8.76 3.41 -15.51
CA LEU A 45 -9.01 1.97 -15.46
C LEU A 45 -9.31 1.42 -16.85
N VAL A 46 -8.66 0.34 -17.20
CA VAL A 46 -8.89 -0.39 -18.44
C VAL A 46 -9.57 -1.70 -18.12
N TYR A 47 -10.53 -2.10 -18.94
CA TYR A 47 -11.24 -3.38 -18.80
C TYR A 47 -10.77 -4.32 -19.90
N ARG A 48 -10.23 -5.47 -19.53
CA ARG A 48 -9.71 -6.47 -20.47
C ARG A 48 -10.04 -7.89 -20.02
N HIS A 49 -9.98 -8.81 -20.94
CA HIS A 49 -10.03 -10.23 -20.64
C HIS A 49 -8.86 -10.61 -19.70
N PRO A 50 -9.03 -11.56 -18.76
CA PRO A 50 -7.99 -11.93 -17.81
C PRO A 50 -6.63 -12.24 -18.44
N ALA A 51 -6.57 -12.88 -19.58
CA ALA A 51 -5.34 -13.20 -20.29
C ALA A 51 -4.56 -11.97 -20.83
N GLN A 52 -5.22 -10.81 -20.93
CA GLN A 52 -4.65 -9.58 -21.48
C GLN A 52 -4.44 -8.49 -20.44
N ALA A 53 -4.95 -8.67 -19.21
CA ALA A 53 -4.84 -7.70 -18.14
C ALA A 53 -3.47 -7.84 -17.47
N LYS A 54 -2.53 -6.93 -17.81
CA LYS A 54 -1.18 -6.86 -17.24
C LYS A 54 -1.03 -5.57 -16.44
N GLY A 55 -0.74 -5.69 -15.16
CA GLY A 55 -0.60 -4.55 -14.25
C GLY A 55 -1.35 -4.74 -12.94
N ILE A 56 -1.80 -3.64 -12.34
CA ILE A 56 -2.50 -3.66 -11.05
C ILE A 56 -3.98 -3.95 -11.25
N LEU A 57 -4.45 -5.03 -10.63
CA LEU A 57 -5.83 -5.48 -10.71
C LEU A 57 -6.67 -4.85 -9.60
N PHE A 58 -7.88 -4.39 -9.94
CA PHE A 58 -8.81 -3.79 -8.97
C PHE A 58 -10.08 -4.62 -8.76
N GLY A 59 -10.39 -5.54 -9.64
CA GLY A 59 -11.55 -6.39 -9.52
C GLY A 59 -12.07 -6.88 -10.86
N LYS A 60 -13.21 -7.56 -10.81
CA LYS A 60 -13.85 -8.17 -11.97
C LYS A 60 -15.24 -7.56 -12.18
N LYS A 61 -15.54 -7.18 -13.42
CA LYS A 61 -16.87 -6.77 -13.86
C LYS A 61 -17.30 -7.67 -15.01
N PHE A 62 -18.30 -8.51 -14.75
CA PHE A 62 -18.65 -9.63 -15.65
C PHE A 62 -17.42 -10.55 -15.87
N SER A 63 -17.04 -10.78 -17.12
CA SER A 63 -15.86 -11.56 -17.50
C SER A 63 -14.57 -10.73 -17.69
N LEU A 64 -14.65 -9.41 -17.52
CA LEU A 64 -13.51 -8.50 -17.71
C LEU A 64 -12.88 -8.11 -16.38
N LEU A 65 -11.56 -7.97 -16.35
CA LEU A 65 -10.82 -7.42 -15.24
C LEU A 65 -10.69 -5.91 -15.39
N ALA A 66 -10.99 -5.18 -14.30
CA ALA A 66 -10.66 -3.77 -14.16
C ALA A 66 -9.22 -3.68 -13.66
N TYR A 67 -8.35 -3.00 -14.39
CA TYR A 67 -6.94 -2.89 -14.04
C TYR A 67 -6.35 -1.54 -14.45
N SER A 68 -5.22 -1.19 -13.83
CA SER A 68 -4.34 -0.12 -14.28
C SER A 68 -3.15 -0.75 -14.99
N PRO A 69 -2.85 -0.38 -16.23
CA PRO A 69 -1.70 -0.90 -16.96
C PRO A 69 -0.40 -0.72 -16.16
N GLU A 70 0.54 -1.62 -16.39
CA GLU A 70 1.83 -1.62 -15.70
C GLU A 70 2.58 -0.29 -15.90
N GLN A 71 2.57 0.27 -17.11
CA GLN A 71 3.21 1.53 -17.47
C GLN A 71 2.52 2.77 -16.87
N ASP A 72 1.38 2.60 -16.18
CA ASP A 72 0.75 3.70 -15.48
C ASP A 72 1.55 4.07 -14.23
N GLU A 73 1.86 5.35 -14.05
CA GLU A 73 2.74 5.84 -12.97
C GLU A 73 2.03 6.08 -11.64
N GLY A 74 0.79 5.64 -11.46
CA GLY A 74 0.03 5.95 -10.25
C GLY A 74 0.33 5.04 -9.08
N HIS A 75 0.52 5.58 -7.89
CA HIS A 75 0.57 4.83 -6.63
C HIS A 75 -0.82 4.42 -6.16
N ILE A 76 -0.89 3.37 -5.33
CA ILE A 76 -2.13 2.75 -4.90
C ILE A 76 -2.19 2.69 -3.37
N LEU A 77 -3.32 3.10 -2.80
CA LEU A 77 -3.66 2.89 -1.40
C LEU A 77 -4.80 1.88 -1.31
N VAL A 78 -4.65 0.87 -0.48
CA VAL A 78 -5.66 -0.13 -0.19
C VAL A 78 -6.02 -0.07 1.29
N LEU A 79 -7.28 0.20 1.58
CA LEU A 79 -7.82 0.26 2.94
C LEU A 79 -8.85 -0.85 3.15
N GLY A 80 -8.73 -1.54 4.26
CA GLY A 80 -9.73 -2.54 4.65
C GLY A 80 -9.30 -3.34 5.87
N PRO A 81 -10.23 -3.69 6.75
CA PRO A 81 -9.97 -4.55 7.90
C PRO A 81 -9.36 -5.90 7.53
N SER A 82 -8.85 -6.61 8.52
CA SER A 82 -8.40 -8.00 8.33
C SER A 82 -9.53 -8.88 7.81
N GLY A 83 -9.22 -9.83 6.92
CA GLY A 83 -10.20 -10.73 6.32
C GLY A 83 -11.04 -10.15 5.19
N THR A 84 -10.81 -8.89 4.75
CA THR A 84 -11.57 -8.29 3.64
C THR A 84 -11.05 -8.66 2.25
N GLY A 85 -9.97 -9.43 2.18
CA GLY A 85 -9.40 -9.88 0.92
C GLY A 85 -8.33 -8.96 0.33
N LYS A 86 -7.73 -8.05 1.09
CA LYS A 86 -6.63 -7.20 0.63
C LYS A 86 -5.55 -8.02 -0.08
N THR A 87 -5.07 -9.05 0.58
CA THR A 87 -3.99 -9.91 0.08
C THR A 87 -4.50 -10.89 -0.96
N SER A 88 -5.54 -11.67 -0.66
CA SER A 88 -6.00 -12.77 -1.52
C SER A 88 -6.75 -12.32 -2.78
N ALA A 89 -7.56 -11.25 -2.69
CA ALA A 89 -8.41 -10.81 -3.81
C ALA A 89 -7.78 -9.68 -4.64
N LEU A 90 -6.77 -8.97 -4.11
CA LEU A 90 -6.17 -7.83 -4.80
C LEU A 90 -4.65 -8.00 -5.02
N LEU A 91 -3.88 -8.25 -3.96
CA LEU A 91 -2.42 -8.25 -4.04
C LEU A 91 -1.88 -9.48 -4.80
N ILE A 92 -2.29 -10.70 -4.43
CA ILE A 92 -1.86 -11.92 -5.13
C ILE A 92 -2.23 -11.90 -6.61
N PRO A 93 -3.49 -11.59 -7.02
CA PRO A 93 -3.82 -11.46 -8.44
C PRO A 93 -3.02 -10.37 -9.15
N THR A 94 -2.77 -9.23 -8.50
CA THR A 94 -1.93 -8.17 -9.05
C THR A 94 -0.52 -8.66 -9.33
N LEU A 95 0.14 -9.31 -8.36
CA LEU A 95 1.50 -9.83 -8.52
C LEU A 95 1.59 -10.93 -9.60
N ARG A 96 0.55 -11.73 -9.78
CA ARG A 96 0.48 -12.72 -10.87
C ARG A 96 0.35 -12.07 -12.26
N SER A 97 -0.23 -10.88 -12.34
CA SER A 97 -0.38 -10.14 -13.60
C SER A 97 0.75 -9.15 -13.86
N TRP A 98 1.57 -8.85 -12.86
CA TRP A 98 2.71 -7.95 -12.94
C TRP A 98 3.86 -8.59 -13.71
N GLN A 99 4.47 -7.86 -14.65
CA GLN A 99 5.54 -8.38 -15.50
C GLN A 99 6.94 -7.90 -15.07
N GLY A 100 7.02 -6.76 -14.37
CA GLY A 100 8.25 -6.22 -13.83
C GLY A 100 8.70 -6.94 -12.55
N THR A 101 9.69 -6.40 -11.87
CA THR A 101 10.12 -6.88 -10.55
C THR A 101 9.27 -6.27 -9.44
N ALA A 102 9.34 -6.85 -8.25
CA ALA A 102 8.61 -6.36 -7.10
C ALA A 102 9.41 -6.50 -5.79
N LEU A 103 9.25 -5.51 -4.90
CA LEU A 103 9.55 -5.63 -3.48
C LEU A 103 8.24 -5.91 -2.77
N VAL A 104 8.14 -7.05 -2.12
CA VAL A 104 6.89 -7.50 -1.49
C VAL A 104 7.13 -7.81 -0.02
N VAL A 105 6.41 -7.15 0.86
CA VAL A 105 6.34 -7.54 2.27
C VAL A 105 5.22 -8.56 2.43
N ASP A 106 5.57 -9.75 2.89
CA ASP A 106 4.69 -10.91 3.04
C ASP A 106 4.67 -11.35 4.51
N ILE A 107 3.60 -11.02 5.21
CA ILE A 107 3.47 -11.29 6.65
C ILE A 107 2.92 -12.69 6.90
N SER A 108 2.01 -13.13 6.05
CA SER A 108 1.36 -14.44 6.19
C SER A 108 2.14 -15.60 5.57
N GLY A 109 3.08 -15.32 4.66
CA GLY A 109 3.69 -16.31 3.78
C GLY A 109 2.81 -16.72 2.58
N ASP A 110 1.56 -16.28 2.57
CA ASP A 110 0.60 -16.63 1.51
C ASP A 110 0.98 -16.03 0.17
N ILE A 111 1.55 -14.83 0.17
CA ILE A 111 1.93 -14.15 -1.07
C ILE A 111 3.07 -14.91 -1.73
N SER A 112 4.12 -15.19 -0.97
CA SER A 112 5.28 -15.92 -1.48
C SER A 112 4.94 -17.35 -1.90
N ALA A 113 4.03 -18.03 -1.21
CA ALA A 113 3.58 -19.37 -1.56
C ALA A 113 2.73 -19.41 -2.85
N ASN A 114 1.91 -18.37 -3.08
CA ASN A 114 0.93 -18.36 -4.17
C ASN A 114 1.35 -17.57 -5.42
N VAL A 115 2.50 -16.90 -5.40
CA VAL A 115 3.01 -16.11 -6.53
C VAL A 115 4.35 -16.65 -6.98
N ASN A 116 4.41 -17.14 -8.23
CA ASN A 116 5.64 -17.55 -8.88
C ASN A 116 6.03 -16.48 -9.91
N THR A 117 7.05 -15.70 -9.58
CA THR A 117 7.68 -14.74 -10.50
C THR A 117 9.06 -15.26 -10.92
N PRO A 118 9.51 -14.99 -12.15
CA PRO A 118 10.90 -15.28 -12.53
C PRO A 118 11.88 -14.58 -11.58
N ASN A 119 13.00 -15.22 -11.28
CA ASN A 119 14.06 -14.67 -10.43
C ASN A 119 13.56 -14.18 -9.06
N LYS A 120 12.67 -14.95 -8.43
CA LYS A 120 12.15 -14.66 -7.10
C LYS A 120 13.19 -14.98 -6.03
N ILE A 121 13.43 -14.04 -5.14
CA ILE A 121 14.25 -14.20 -3.94
C ILE A 121 13.35 -14.02 -2.72
N ILE A 122 13.46 -14.94 -1.77
CA ILE A 122 12.77 -14.83 -0.48
C ILE A 122 13.82 -14.46 0.57
N PHE A 123 13.63 -13.30 1.19
CA PHE A 123 14.37 -12.88 2.37
C PHE A 123 13.57 -13.27 3.61
N ASP A 124 13.99 -14.31 4.29
CA ASP A 124 13.43 -14.78 5.54
C ASP A 124 14.48 -14.65 6.65
N PRO A 125 14.47 -13.56 7.42
CA PRO A 125 15.44 -13.36 8.50
C PRO A 125 15.26 -14.32 9.67
N THR A 126 14.22 -15.15 9.66
CA THR A 126 14.01 -16.17 10.70
C THR A 126 14.65 -17.52 10.36
N SER A 127 15.04 -17.71 9.09
CA SER A 127 15.66 -18.91 8.58
C SER A 127 17.18 -18.90 8.77
N GLU A 128 17.75 -20.05 9.11
CA GLU A 128 19.20 -20.23 9.20
C GLU A 128 19.89 -20.13 7.82
N SER A 129 19.17 -20.51 6.77
CA SER A 129 19.64 -20.45 5.38
C SER A 129 19.28 -19.13 4.67
N CYS A 130 19.04 -18.07 5.43
CA CYS A 130 18.68 -16.76 4.88
C CYS A 130 19.77 -16.21 3.97
N ILE A 131 19.38 -15.78 2.75
CA ILE A 131 20.24 -14.95 1.90
C ILE A 131 20.38 -13.59 2.58
N PRO A 132 21.58 -13.15 2.93
CA PRO A 132 21.74 -11.94 3.72
C PRO A 132 21.40 -10.67 2.94
N TYR A 133 20.97 -9.64 3.66
CA TYR A 133 20.80 -8.29 3.14
C TYR A 133 22.00 -7.44 3.54
N ASP A 134 22.64 -6.79 2.55
CA ASP A 134 23.75 -5.89 2.80
C ASP A 134 23.26 -4.46 3.06
N VAL A 135 23.27 -4.07 4.34
CA VAL A 135 22.85 -2.73 4.80
C VAL A 135 23.75 -1.64 4.22
N PHE A 136 25.02 -1.94 3.94
CA PHE A 136 25.99 -0.97 3.39
C PHE A 136 26.07 -0.99 1.87
N ALA A 137 25.33 -1.83 1.17
CA ALA A 137 25.45 -1.97 -0.29
C ALA A 137 25.29 -0.63 -1.03
N SER A 138 24.28 0.17 -0.67
CA SER A 138 24.05 1.49 -1.29
C SER A 138 25.11 2.52 -0.88
N ILE A 139 25.72 2.37 0.28
CA ILE A 139 26.80 3.22 0.80
C ILE A 139 28.11 2.88 0.09
N ASN A 140 28.39 1.57 -0.06
CA ASN A 140 29.58 1.06 -0.78
C ASN A 140 29.56 1.41 -2.27
N ALA A 141 28.39 1.61 -2.87
CA ALA A 141 28.24 1.98 -4.26
C ALA A 141 28.61 3.45 -4.57
N VAL A 142 28.76 4.28 -3.54
CA VAL A 142 29.07 5.70 -3.67
C VAL A 142 30.58 5.92 -3.62
N THR A 143 31.09 6.69 -4.57
CA THR A 143 32.51 7.04 -4.65
C THR A 143 32.85 8.34 -3.93
N ASP A 144 31.89 9.25 -3.83
CA ASP A 144 32.06 10.54 -3.13
C ASP A 144 31.94 10.35 -1.62
N ASP A 145 32.95 10.85 -0.88
CA ASP A 145 33.02 10.71 0.57
C ASP A 145 31.93 11.51 1.29
N THR A 146 31.53 12.66 0.74
CA THR A 146 30.47 13.50 1.31
C THR A 146 29.11 12.79 1.17
N GLU A 147 28.80 12.27 -0.02
CA GLU A 147 27.58 11.51 -0.24
C GLU A 147 27.55 10.23 0.61
N ARG A 148 28.70 9.57 0.77
CA ARG A 148 28.81 8.38 1.63
C ARG A 148 28.49 8.71 3.08
N GLN A 149 28.99 9.85 3.59
CA GLN A 149 28.68 10.35 4.92
C GLN A 149 27.19 10.64 5.07
N GLU A 150 26.58 11.35 4.10
CA GLU A 150 25.14 11.65 4.12
C GLU A 150 24.31 10.37 4.22
N ARG A 151 24.69 9.30 3.50
CA ARG A 151 24.00 8.01 3.58
C ARG A 151 24.18 7.31 4.93
N LEU A 152 25.32 7.45 5.60
CA LEU A 152 25.52 6.96 6.96
C LEU A 152 24.65 7.74 7.97
N GLU A 153 24.52 9.05 7.81
CA GLU A 153 23.62 9.88 8.61
C GLU A 153 22.15 9.50 8.39
N GLN A 154 21.75 9.23 7.14
CA GLN A 154 20.41 8.73 6.80
C GLN A 154 20.14 7.35 7.44
N LEU A 155 21.13 6.45 7.42
CA LEU A 155 21.00 5.16 8.11
C LEU A 155 20.79 5.36 9.62
N ALA A 156 21.53 6.27 10.27
CA ALA A 156 21.31 6.61 11.68
C ALA A 156 19.90 7.17 11.91
N TYR A 157 19.36 7.96 10.98
CA TYR A 157 17.99 8.44 11.04
C TYR A 157 16.95 7.30 10.89
N LEU A 158 17.22 6.32 10.04
CA LEU A 158 16.36 5.15 9.90
C LEU A 158 16.40 4.25 11.14
N LEU A 159 17.54 4.15 11.79
CA LEU A 159 17.67 3.37 13.03
C LEU A 159 16.93 4.04 14.21
N LEU A 160 17.05 5.35 14.34
CA LEU A 160 16.43 6.12 15.42
C LEU A 160 15.62 7.31 14.84
N PRO A 161 14.43 7.09 14.28
CA PRO A 161 13.61 8.14 13.66
C PRO A 161 12.92 9.02 14.70
N ASP A 162 12.50 10.22 14.27
CA ASP A 162 11.65 11.09 15.09
C ASP A 162 10.26 10.45 15.26
N LYS A 163 9.74 10.48 16.48
CA LYS A 163 8.39 10.00 16.79
C LYS A 163 7.38 11.13 16.61
N ALA A 164 6.21 10.83 16.10
CA ALA A 164 5.09 11.76 16.11
C ALA A 164 4.61 11.95 17.57
N ASN A 165 4.36 13.18 17.98
CA ASN A 165 3.86 13.53 19.31
C ASN A 165 4.78 13.14 20.48
N ASP A 166 6.11 13.18 20.28
CA ASP A 166 7.07 12.92 21.34
C ASP A 166 7.16 14.13 22.30
N SER A 167 7.56 13.87 23.55
CA SER A 167 7.86 14.91 24.52
C SER A 167 9.13 15.69 24.14
N GLU A 168 9.31 16.91 24.65
CA GLU A 168 10.55 17.67 24.43
C GLU A 168 11.79 16.89 24.89
N ALA A 169 11.69 16.19 26.01
CA ALA A 169 12.74 15.31 26.49
C ALA A 169 13.01 14.13 25.54
N GLY A 170 11.96 13.50 25.03
CA GLY A 170 12.07 12.42 24.04
C GLY A 170 12.74 12.88 22.75
N ILE A 171 12.36 14.05 22.24
CA ILE A 171 12.99 14.68 21.07
C ILE A 171 14.48 14.93 21.34
N PHE A 172 14.83 15.44 22.53
CA PHE A 172 16.22 15.68 22.92
C PHE A 172 17.04 14.38 22.92
N PHE A 173 16.55 13.32 23.56
CA PHE A 173 17.25 12.04 23.64
C PHE A 173 17.37 11.37 22.27
N THR A 174 16.31 11.39 21.46
CA THR A 174 16.32 10.86 20.09
C THR A 174 17.35 11.55 19.22
N LYS A 175 17.36 12.90 19.18
CA LYS A 175 18.29 13.66 18.33
C LYS A 175 19.75 13.46 18.75
N ASN A 176 20.04 13.48 20.04
CA ASN A 176 21.40 13.31 20.53
C ASN A 176 21.85 11.85 20.51
N GLY A 177 20.98 10.88 20.81
CA GLY A 177 21.28 9.47 20.63
C GLY A 177 21.63 9.15 19.17
N ARG A 178 20.91 9.75 18.21
CA ARG A 178 21.21 9.64 16.79
C ARG A 178 22.60 10.16 16.43
N LYS A 179 23.08 11.28 17.05
CA LYS A 179 24.46 11.74 16.84
C LYS A 179 25.49 10.70 17.28
N MET A 180 25.24 9.98 18.39
CA MET A 180 26.14 8.91 18.81
C MET A 180 26.17 7.76 17.81
N ILE A 181 24.98 7.35 17.29
CA ILE A 181 24.90 6.32 16.25
C ILE A 181 25.63 6.77 14.98
N THR A 182 25.39 8.02 14.53
CA THR A 182 26.06 8.59 13.35
C THR A 182 27.58 8.59 13.51
N ALA A 183 28.08 9.04 14.66
CA ALA A 183 29.51 9.05 14.95
C ALA A 183 30.12 7.62 14.90
N ALA A 184 29.45 6.66 15.49
CA ALA A 184 29.89 5.26 15.47
C ALA A 184 29.88 4.69 14.04
N LEU A 185 28.82 4.92 13.27
CA LEU A 185 28.71 4.47 11.87
C LEU A 185 29.84 5.08 11.02
N ILE A 186 30.06 6.39 11.04
CA ILE A 186 31.10 7.06 10.25
C ILE A 186 32.49 6.55 10.65
N CYS A 187 32.73 6.44 11.96
CA CYS A 187 34.00 6.03 12.49
C CYS A 187 34.39 4.61 12.10
N TYR A 188 33.50 3.64 12.41
CA TYR A 188 33.82 2.22 12.27
C TYR A 188 33.58 1.69 10.85
N TYR A 189 32.64 2.25 10.09
CA TYR A 189 32.55 2.00 8.67
C TYR A 189 33.88 2.37 7.96
N GLY A 190 34.47 3.52 8.32
CA GLY A 190 35.74 3.99 7.75
C GLY A 190 36.92 3.05 8.00
N VAL A 191 36.89 2.25 9.07
CA VAL A 191 37.91 1.21 9.35
C VAL A 191 37.50 -0.20 8.89
N GLY A 192 36.39 -0.32 8.16
CA GLY A 192 35.98 -1.53 7.44
C GLY A 192 35.10 -2.50 8.23
N TRP A 193 34.52 -2.07 9.36
CA TRP A 193 33.59 -2.89 10.12
C TRP A 193 32.27 -3.03 9.37
N ASN A 194 31.59 -4.18 9.56
CA ASN A 194 30.25 -4.37 9.05
C ASN A 194 29.21 -3.78 10.03
N PHE A 195 27.96 -3.71 9.57
CA PHE A 195 26.86 -3.12 10.33
C PHE A 195 26.62 -3.81 11.69
N ILE A 196 26.68 -5.13 11.73
CA ILE A 196 26.46 -5.91 12.97
C ILE A 196 27.58 -5.67 13.98
N GLU A 197 28.84 -5.70 13.52
CA GLU A 197 29.99 -5.43 14.38
C GLU A 197 29.88 -4.05 15.05
N ILE A 198 29.42 -3.04 14.31
CA ILE A 198 29.20 -1.68 14.85
C ILE A 198 28.08 -1.70 15.88
N CYS A 199 26.96 -2.40 15.63
CA CYS A 199 25.84 -2.47 16.57
C CYS A 199 26.24 -3.23 17.86
N GLU A 200 26.97 -4.33 17.75
CA GLU A 200 27.46 -5.11 18.91
C GLU A 200 28.44 -4.30 19.76
N PHE A 201 29.38 -3.63 19.10
CA PHE A 201 30.34 -2.75 19.78
C PHE A 201 29.63 -1.61 20.51
N PHE A 202 28.71 -0.92 19.81
CA PHE A 202 27.95 0.19 20.37
C PHE A 202 27.19 -0.24 21.64
N LEU A 203 26.46 -1.35 21.58
CA LEU A 203 25.67 -1.85 22.71
C LEU A 203 26.52 -2.38 23.84
N GLY A 204 27.69 -2.94 23.54
CA GLY A 204 28.63 -3.51 24.51
C GLY A 204 29.41 -2.49 25.34
N HIS A 205 29.33 -1.20 25.00
CA HIS A 205 30.09 -0.13 25.68
C HIS A 205 29.14 0.86 26.37
N ASP A 206 29.51 1.27 27.57
CA ASP A 206 28.87 2.44 28.20
C ASP A 206 29.18 3.73 27.41
N TRP A 207 28.45 4.81 27.69
CA TRP A 207 28.59 6.05 26.92
C TRP A 207 30.00 6.68 27.01
N ARG A 208 30.68 6.53 28.15
CA ARG A 208 32.04 7.12 28.33
C ARG A 208 33.06 6.34 27.49
N SER A 209 33.06 5.03 27.62
CA SER A 209 33.91 4.14 26.83
C SER A 209 33.68 4.31 25.35
N LEU A 210 32.41 4.35 24.90
CA LEU A 210 32.04 4.54 23.51
C LEU A 210 32.58 5.86 22.93
N LEU A 211 32.33 6.99 23.62
CA LEU A 211 32.78 8.31 23.14
C LEU A 211 34.31 8.41 23.14
N ASN A 212 34.98 7.85 24.14
CA ASN A 212 36.44 7.81 24.19
C ASN A 212 37.04 6.97 23.07
N ASP A 213 36.44 5.83 22.74
CA ASP A 213 36.95 4.97 21.71
C ASP A 213 36.71 5.55 20.31
N ILE A 214 35.58 6.23 20.07
CA ILE A 214 35.36 7.02 18.85
C ILE A 214 36.43 8.15 18.73
N ALA A 215 36.69 8.87 19.83
CA ALA A 215 37.67 9.94 19.80
C ALA A 215 39.08 9.44 19.50
N LYS A 216 39.48 8.26 19.99
CA LYS A 216 40.77 7.62 19.70
C LYS A 216 40.99 7.31 18.23
N GLN A 217 39.94 7.06 17.47
CA GLN A 217 40.04 6.77 16.03
C GLN A 217 40.43 8.02 15.21
N GLN A 218 40.39 9.20 15.81
CA GLN A 218 40.81 10.47 15.20
C GLN A 218 40.05 10.82 13.89
N ASN A 219 38.83 10.28 13.72
CA ASN A 219 37.99 10.67 12.58
C ASN A 219 37.41 12.06 12.82
N PRO A 220 37.77 13.08 11.98
CA PRO A 220 37.36 14.46 12.24
C PRO A 220 35.86 14.66 12.29
N ILE A 221 35.15 13.98 11.41
CA ILE A 221 33.67 14.10 11.25
C ILE A 221 32.98 13.44 12.43
N ALA A 222 33.37 12.21 12.78
CA ALA A 222 32.82 11.51 13.95
C ALA A 222 33.04 12.33 15.22
N ASN A 223 34.24 12.97 15.37
CA ASN A 223 34.54 13.82 16.49
C ASN A 223 33.65 15.07 16.56
N MET A 224 33.25 15.65 15.43
CA MET A 224 32.29 16.77 15.42
C MET A 224 30.93 16.34 15.99
N PHE A 225 30.43 15.14 15.66
CA PHE A 225 29.18 14.65 16.21
C PHE A 225 29.21 14.41 17.72
N ILE A 226 30.36 13.96 18.27
CA ILE A 226 30.47 13.66 19.69
C ILE A 226 30.91 14.89 20.52
N SER A 227 31.41 15.96 19.91
CA SER A 227 31.89 17.17 20.59
C SER A 227 30.84 17.83 21.51
N SER A 228 29.55 17.73 21.12
CA SER A 228 28.45 18.28 21.91
C SER A 228 28.22 17.58 23.26
N PHE A 229 28.86 16.43 23.49
CA PHE A 229 28.78 15.70 24.75
C PHE A 229 29.91 16.09 25.72
N ALA A 230 30.93 16.81 25.25
CA ALA A 230 31.97 17.33 26.11
C ALA A 230 31.40 18.40 27.06
N GLY A 231 31.45 18.13 28.37
CA GLY A 231 30.87 19.02 29.38
C GLY A 231 29.33 18.93 29.53
N ALA A 232 28.65 18.03 28.81
CA ALA A 232 27.23 17.78 28.98
C ALA A 232 26.95 17.04 30.31
N SER A 233 25.71 17.15 30.80
CA SER A 233 25.24 16.38 31.96
C SER A 233 25.40 14.89 31.73
N GLU A 234 26.03 14.17 32.65
CA GLU A 234 26.22 12.72 32.57
C GLU A 234 24.90 11.98 32.47
N GLN A 235 23.88 12.41 33.22
CA GLN A 235 22.56 11.83 33.21
C GLN A 235 21.89 11.97 31.83
N ASN A 236 21.99 13.15 31.21
CA ASN A 236 21.45 13.39 29.89
C ASN A 236 22.20 12.58 28.84
N THR A 237 23.53 12.51 28.93
CA THR A 237 24.34 11.71 28.00
C THR A 237 24.03 10.22 28.10
N ALA A 238 23.84 9.70 29.32
CA ALA A 238 23.40 8.33 29.55
C ALA A 238 21.99 8.07 28.97
N GLY A 239 21.05 9.02 29.10
CA GLY A 239 19.74 8.93 28.49
C GLY A 239 19.79 8.93 26.94
N CYS A 240 20.68 9.72 26.33
CA CYS A 240 20.91 9.69 24.89
C CYS A 240 21.45 8.33 24.42
N LYS A 241 22.42 7.78 25.20
CA LYS A 241 22.96 6.43 24.90
C LYS A 241 21.88 5.37 25.02
N GLN A 242 21.03 5.42 26.06
CA GLN A 242 19.93 4.47 26.22
C GLN A 242 18.96 4.51 25.04
N ALA A 243 18.58 5.68 24.55
CA ALA A 243 17.72 5.79 23.38
C ALA A 243 18.38 5.18 22.13
N ALA A 244 19.69 5.35 21.98
CA ALA A 244 20.46 4.75 20.90
C ALA A 244 20.60 3.22 21.06
N ASP A 245 20.80 2.74 22.28
CA ASP A 245 20.87 1.30 22.60
C ASP A 245 19.55 0.59 22.28
N ASP A 246 18.42 1.18 22.63
CA ASP A 246 17.12 0.63 22.32
C ASP A 246 16.90 0.47 20.81
N ALA A 247 17.42 1.41 20.01
CA ALA A 247 17.35 1.37 18.56
C ALA A 247 18.26 0.29 17.92
N LEU A 248 19.41 0.03 18.52
CA LEU A 248 20.38 -0.94 18.00
C LEU A 248 20.22 -2.36 18.57
N LYS A 249 19.48 -2.49 19.67
CA LYS A 249 19.32 -3.76 20.41
C LYS A 249 18.97 -4.94 19.53
N LEU A 250 17.99 -4.79 18.63
CA LEU A 250 17.56 -5.86 17.73
C LEU A 250 18.74 -6.41 16.91
N PHE A 251 19.56 -5.53 16.37
CA PHE A 251 20.68 -5.87 15.48
C PHE A 251 21.86 -6.46 16.24
N ALA A 252 22.08 -6.02 17.47
CA ALA A 252 23.20 -6.47 18.30
C ALA A 252 22.94 -7.77 19.05
N THR A 253 21.66 -8.11 19.38
CA THR A 253 21.36 -9.21 20.29
C THR A 253 20.59 -10.38 19.67
N ASN A 254 20.00 -10.20 18.49
CA ASN A 254 19.21 -11.25 17.86
C ASN A 254 20.05 -12.02 16.83
N ASP A 255 20.42 -13.26 17.15
CA ASP A 255 21.30 -14.05 16.29
C ASP A 255 20.74 -14.33 14.89
N LYS A 256 19.43 -14.43 14.75
CA LYS A 256 18.78 -14.57 13.43
C LYS A 256 18.94 -13.32 12.59
N ILE A 257 18.75 -12.15 13.19
CA ILE A 257 18.97 -10.85 12.51
C ILE A 257 20.43 -10.63 12.19
N LYS A 258 21.33 -11.01 13.10
CA LYS A 258 22.78 -10.95 12.85
C LYS A 258 23.16 -11.84 11.65
N ASN A 259 22.60 -13.05 11.58
CA ASN A 259 22.81 -13.92 10.41
C ASN A 259 22.21 -13.33 9.13
N ALA A 260 21.01 -12.74 9.19
CA ALA A 260 20.35 -12.15 8.04
C ALA A 260 21.02 -10.85 7.52
N LEU A 261 21.83 -10.19 8.33
CA LEU A 261 22.58 -8.97 7.98
C LEU A 261 24.10 -9.15 8.04
N ARG A 262 24.58 -10.43 8.06
CA ARG A 262 25.99 -10.73 8.11
C ARG A 262 26.74 -10.22 6.88
N LYS A 263 28.00 -9.88 7.08
CA LYS A 263 28.90 -9.64 5.94
C LYS A 263 29.12 -10.94 5.17
N VAL A 264 28.96 -10.88 3.87
CA VAL A 264 29.19 -12.05 3.00
C VAL A 264 30.55 -11.97 2.32
N PRO A 265 31.19 -13.12 2.10
CA PRO A 265 32.35 -13.19 1.22
C PRO A 265 31.97 -12.74 -0.20
N SER A 266 32.96 -12.27 -0.98
CA SER A 266 32.74 -11.75 -2.34
C SER A 266 32.13 -12.77 -3.32
N TYR A 267 32.21 -14.06 -3.02
CA TYR A 267 31.61 -15.12 -3.83
C TYR A 267 30.16 -15.44 -3.47
N GLU A 268 29.65 -14.96 -2.34
CA GLU A 268 28.26 -15.13 -1.92
C GLU A 268 27.45 -13.90 -2.30
N LYS A 269 26.22 -14.11 -2.78
CA LYS A 269 25.33 -13.00 -3.15
C LYS A 269 24.55 -12.52 -1.94
N ALA A 270 24.60 -11.22 -1.69
CA ALA A 270 23.71 -10.53 -0.76
C ALA A 270 22.57 -9.83 -1.50
N ILE A 271 21.44 -9.69 -0.84
CA ILE A 271 20.34 -8.86 -1.29
C ILE A 271 20.71 -7.39 -1.04
N SER A 272 20.43 -6.54 -2.00
CA SER A 272 20.59 -5.08 -1.90
C SER A 272 19.45 -4.39 -2.63
N PRO A 273 19.26 -3.08 -2.49
CA PRO A 273 18.30 -2.34 -3.32
C PRO A 273 18.48 -2.57 -4.83
N ALA A 274 19.71 -2.68 -5.31
CA ALA A 274 20.02 -2.92 -6.71
C ALA A 274 19.51 -4.30 -7.20
N THR A 275 19.32 -5.26 -6.31
CA THR A 275 18.78 -6.60 -6.66
C THR A 275 17.40 -6.48 -7.33
N LEU A 276 16.61 -5.46 -6.98
CA LEU A 276 15.28 -5.24 -7.53
C LEU A 276 15.28 -4.85 -9.03
N GLU A 277 16.42 -4.47 -9.59
CA GLU A 277 16.53 -4.25 -11.04
C GLU A 277 16.38 -5.53 -11.85
N ILE A 278 16.70 -6.69 -11.27
CA ILE A 278 16.73 -7.98 -11.98
C ILE A 278 15.88 -9.08 -11.33
N SER A 279 15.55 -8.93 -10.06
CA SER A 279 14.87 -9.97 -9.26
C SER A 279 13.78 -9.39 -8.41
N SER A 280 12.71 -10.14 -8.21
CA SER A 280 11.69 -9.78 -7.20
C SER A 280 12.12 -10.27 -5.82
N VAL A 281 12.04 -9.40 -4.83
CA VAL A 281 12.41 -9.69 -3.44
C VAL A 281 11.13 -9.74 -2.58
N TYR A 282 10.91 -10.89 -1.95
CA TYR A 282 9.82 -11.12 -1.02
C TYR A 282 10.39 -11.16 0.40
N ILE A 283 10.01 -10.22 1.24
CA ILE A 283 10.42 -10.14 2.63
C ILE A 283 9.37 -10.87 3.46
N TYR A 284 9.68 -12.06 3.93
CA TYR A 284 8.80 -12.83 4.78
C TYR A 284 9.13 -12.60 6.25
N ILE A 285 8.19 -12.06 7.00
CA ILE A 285 8.27 -11.91 8.46
C ILE A 285 6.95 -12.35 9.07
N PRO A 286 6.92 -13.42 9.87
CA PRO A 286 5.71 -13.87 10.55
C PRO A 286 5.07 -12.77 11.39
N ASP A 287 3.73 -12.73 11.41
CA ASP A 287 2.93 -11.70 12.11
C ASP A 287 3.33 -11.53 13.58
N GLU A 288 3.56 -12.63 14.28
CA GLU A 288 4.00 -12.64 15.69
C GLU A 288 5.35 -11.93 15.92
N LYS A 289 6.19 -11.81 14.89
CA LYS A 289 7.51 -11.17 14.95
C LYS A 289 7.53 -9.76 14.35
N LEU A 290 6.44 -9.36 13.71
CA LEU A 290 6.38 -8.09 12.98
C LEU A 290 6.70 -6.89 13.88
N LYS A 291 6.20 -6.90 15.13
CA LYS A 291 6.48 -5.84 16.11
C LYS A 291 7.98 -5.74 16.46
N ILE A 292 8.69 -6.86 16.47
CA ILE A 292 10.14 -6.91 16.81
C ILE A 292 10.97 -6.55 15.57
N TYR A 293 10.57 -7.04 14.39
CA TYR A 293 11.35 -6.92 13.15
C TYR A 293 10.93 -5.71 12.30
N GLY A 294 10.02 -4.86 12.79
CA GLY A 294 9.55 -3.66 12.08
C GLY A 294 10.68 -2.71 11.69
N ASP A 295 11.69 -2.56 12.55
CA ASP A 295 12.86 -1.72 12.29
C ASP A 295 13.70 -2.26 11.11
N LEU A 296 13.84 -3.58 10.99
CA LEU A 296 14.48 -4.20 9.84
C LEU A 296 13.71 -3.93 8.54
N LEU A 297 12.38 -4.12 8.57
CA LEU A 297 11.52 -3.79 7.42
C LEU A 297 11.65 -2.33 7.01
N ARG A 298 11.66 -1.42 7.99
CA ARG A 298 11.82 0.01 7.76
C ARG A 298 13.14 0.30 7.04
N ILE A 299 14.26 -0.26 7.49
CA ILE A 299 15.57 -0.04 6.89
C ILE A 299 15.59 -0.54 5.44
N ILE A 300 15.20 -1.78 5.18
CA ILE A 300 15.22 -2.38 3.83
C ILE A 300 14.32 -1.58 2.87
N THR A 301 13.10 -1.24 3.31
CA THR A 301 12.14 -0.51 2.49
C THR A 301 12.62 0.91 2.19
N ALA A 302 13.13 1.62 3.21
CA ALA A 302 13.60 2.99 3.06
C ALA A 302 14.85 3.07 2.18
N GLN A 303 15.83 2.20 2.38
CA GLN A 303 17.02 2.12 1.54
C GLN A 303 16.67 1.80 0.08
N SER A 304 15.69 0.93 -0.13
CA SER A 304 15.20 0.65 -1.49
C SER A 304 14.53 1.87 -2.11
N MET A 305 13.67 2.59 -1.38
CA MET A 305 13.04 3.82 -1.87
C MET A 305 14.06 4.89 -2.21
N GLU A 306 15.08 5.04 -1.38
CA GLU A 306 16.14 6.02 -1.58
C GLU A 306 17.01 5.69 -2.79
N TYR A 307 17.47 4.45 -2.90
CA TYR A 307 18.23 3.97 -4.07
C TYR A 307 17.50 4.30 -5.38
N PHE A 308 16.22 3.98 -5.45
CA PHE A 308 15.42 4.25 -6.63
C PHE A 308 15.02 5.71 -6.82
N SER A 309 15.14 6.57 -5.83
CA SER A 309 14.89 8.00 -5.99
C SER A 309 15.92 8.68 -6.92
N SER A 310 17.12 8.14 -6.98
CA SER A 310 18.20 8.59 -7.88
C SER A 310 18.28 7.78 -9.19
N ARG A 311 17.37 6.81 -9.40
CA ARG A 311 17.35 5.95 -10.60
C ARG A 311 17.24 6.79 -11.87
N PRO A 312 18.09 6.55 -12.89
CA PRO A 312 18.00 7.22 -14.18
C PRO A 312 16.63 7.01 -14.85
N PRO A 313 16.03 8.03 -15.48
CA PRO A 313 14.72 7.91 -16.14
C PRO A 313 14.71 6.96 -17.36
N GLU A 314 15.88 6.66 -17.91
CA GLU A 314 16.06 5.76 -19.04
C GLU A 314 15.76 4.30 -18.72
N HIS A 315 15.83 3.94 -17.43
CA HIS A 315 15.47 2.61 -16.94
C HIS A 315 13.95 2.45 -16.98
N LYS A 316 13.45 1.81 -18.04
CA LYS A 316 12.01 1.67 -18.32
C LYS A 316 11.34 0.50 -17.58
N GLN A 317 12.11 -0.38 -16.95
CA GLN A 317 11.54 -1.49 -16.20
C GLN A 317 10.70 -0.98 -15.04
N MET A 318 9.48 -1.45 -14.98
CA MET A 318 8.56 -1.12 -13.87
C MET A 318 8.87 -1.97 -12.65
N ILE A 319 8.90 -1.34 -11.49
CA ILE A 319 9.08 -2.01 -10.20
C ILE A 319 7.87 -1.70 -9.32
N LEU A 320 7.35 -2.72 -8.65
CA LEU A 320 6.21 -2.59 -7.75
C LEU A 320 6.63 -2.81 -6.30
N PHE A 321 6.41 -1.84 -5.44
CA PHE A 321 6.57 -1.98 -4.00
C PHE A 321 5.20 -2.29 -3.39
N CYS A 322 5.06 -3.49 -2.83
CA CYS A 322 3.87 -3.97 -2.13
C CYS A 322 4.14 -3.98 -0.63
N LEU A 323 3.58 -3.01 0.08
CA LEU A 323 3.79 -2.81 1.51
C LEU A 323 2.52 -3.26 2.25
N ASP A 324 2.44 -4.56 2.54
CA ASP A 324 1.34 -5.11 3.34
C ASP A 324 1.53 -4.79 4.82
N GLU A 325 0.44 -4.58 5.56
CA GLU A 325 0.43 -4.10 6.95
C GLU A 325 1.37 -2.90 7.20
N PHE A 326 1.29 -1.92 6.30
CA PHE A 326 2.21 -0.77 6.24
C PHE A 326 2.39 -0.03 7.58
N ALA A 327 1.34 0.04 8.39
CA ALA A 327 1.39 0.65 9.71
C ALA A 327 2.39 -0.02 10.67
N SER A 328 2.74 -1.29 10.43
CA SER A 328 3.67 -2.05 11.29
C SER A 328 5.16 -1.72 11.03
N PHE A 329 5.48 -0.97 9.99
CA PHE A 329 6.88 -0.60 9.65
C PHE A 329 7.41 0.57 10.48
N GLY A 330 6.55 1.25 11.26
CA GLY A 330 6.87 2.50 11.88
C GLY A 330 6.96 3.65 10.88
N LYS A 331 7.60 4.76 11.26
CA LYS A 331 7.65 5.97 10.42
C LYS A 331 8.65 5.84 9.27
N LEU A 332 8.16 5.87 8.03
CA LEU A 332 8.93 5.98 6.78
C LEU A 332 8.74 7.38 6.17
N GLN A 333 9.71 7.88 5.42
CA GLN A 333 9.55 9.11 4.61
C GLN A 333 8.75 8.83 3.32
N ILE A 334 7.61 8.17 3.48
CA ILE A 334 6.80 7.66 2.37
C ILE A 334 6.24 8.77 1.48
N THR A 335 5.88 9.91 2.06
CA THR A 335 5.31 11.05 1.31
C THR A 335 6.27 11.58 0.26
N GLU A 336 7.55 11.65 0.60
CA GLU A 336 8.61 12.06 -0.33
C GLU A 336 8.86 10.98 -1.39
N ALA A 337 8.93 9.71 -0.98
CA ALA A 337 9.06 8.58 -1.89
C ALA A 337 7.92 8.53 -2.93
N LEU A 338 6.67 8.74 -2.52
CA LEU A 338 5.51 8.80 -3.42
C LEU A 338 5.63 9.92 -4.47
N ARG A 339 6.27 11.04 -4.14
CA ARG A 339 6.49 12.14 -5.09
C ARG A 339 7.61 11.85 -6.07
N LYS A 340 8.75 11.31 -5.59
CA LYS A 340 9.97 11.08 -6.37
C LYS A 340 9.88 9.83 -7.25
N LEU A 341 9.41 8.71 -6.70
CA LEU A 341 9.47 7.40 -7.34
C LEU A 341 8.52 7.23 -8.52
N ARG A 342 7.43 7.99 -8.54
CA ARG A 342 6.50 8.00 -9.68
C ARG A 342 7.21 8.22 -11.02
N LYS A 343 8.15 9.18 -11.08
CA LYS A 343 8.89 9.53 -12.29
C LYS A 343 10.05 8.55 -12.59
N ARG A 344 10.28 7.57 -11.73
CA ARG A 344 11.36 6.58 -11.83
C ARG A 344 10.86 5.18 -12.19
N HIS A 345 9.63 5.09 -12.70
CA HIS A 345 8.96 3.83 -13.04
C HIS A 345 8.77 2.89 -11.86
N ILE A 346 8.60 3.47 -10.66
CA ILE A 346 8.30 2.72 -9.45
C ILE A 346 6.84 3.00 -9.06
N ARG A 347 6.08 1.95 -8.83
CA ARG A 347 4.75 2.03 -8.25
C ARG A 347 4.78 1.53 -6.82
N ILE A 348 4.07 2.24 -5.95
CA ILE A 348 3.94 1.84 -4.55
C ILE A 348 2.48 1.49 -4.29
N MET A 349 2.26 0.31 -3.74
CA MET A 349 0.97 -0.19 -3.28
C MET A 349 1.05 -0.36 -1.77
N VAL A 350 0.37 0.53 -1.05
CA VAL A 350 0.30 0.53 0.42
C VAL A 350 -1.00 -0.13 0.83
N LEU A 351 -0.92 -1.12 1.71
CA LEU A 351 -2.07 -1.77 2.31
C LEU A 351 -2.11 -1.47 3.80
N THR A 352 -3.25 -0.99 4.30
CA THR A 352 -3.47 -0.70 5.72
C THR A 352 -4.92 -1.00 6.10
N GLN A 353 -5.21 -1.05 7.39
CA GLN A 353 -6.55 -1.42 7.85
C GLN A 353 -7.50 -0.21 7.90
N SER A 354 -7.01 0.96 8.35
CA SER A 354 -7.80 2.18 8.53
C SER A 354 -6.96 3.44 8.35
N LEU A 355 -7.60 4.61 8.33
CA LEU A 355 -6.89 5.89 8.39
C LEU A 355 -6.31 6.15 9.79
N ALA A 356 -6.95 5.61 10.84
CA ALA A 356 -6.47 5.74 12.21
C ALA A 356 -5.09 5.11 12.41
N ASP A 357 -4.80 3.97 11.74
CA ASP A 357 -3.49 3.34 11.80
C ASP A 357 -2.39 4.25 11.23
N LEU A 358 -2.71 4.98 10.16
CA LEU A 358 -1.79 5.96 9.59
C LEU A 358 -1.63 7.18 10.50
N ASP A 359 -2.71 7.63 11.16
CA ASP A 359 -2.66 8.75 12.10
C ASP A 359 -1.78 8.48 13.32
N MET A 360 -1.76 7.24 13.81
CA MET A 360 -0.91 6.84 14.93
C MET A 360 0.58 7.01 14.63
N ILE A 361 0.99 6.83 13.37
CA ILE A 361 2.41 6.85 12.97
C ILE A 361 2.80 8.21 12.42
N TYR A 362 1.96 8.79 11.57
CA TYR A 362 2.28 9.99 10.79
C TYR A 362 1.63 11.26 11.33
N GLY A 363 0.56 11.13 12.11
CA GLY A 363 -0.32 12.25 12.46
C GLY A 363 -1.24 12.66 11.30
N LYS A 364 -2.29 13.41 11.63
CA LYS A 364 -3.36 13.76 10.67
C LYS A 364 -2.90 14.57 9.47
N ASP A 365 -1.95 15.48 9.66
CA ASP A 365 -1.51 16.40 8.60
C ASP A 365 -0.58 15.70 7.59
N GLU A 366 0.37 14.90 8.07
CA GLU A 366 1.24 14.11 7.17
C GLU A 366 0.42 13.04 6.43
N ARG A 367 -0.56 12.38 7.09
CA ARG A 367 -1.51 11.49 6.42
C ARG A 367 -2.26 12.18 5.28
N LYS A 368 -2.78 13.41 5.51
CA LYS A 368 -3.46 14.18 4.45
C LYS A 368 -2.54 14.44 3.26
N ALA A 369 -1.30 14.85 3.53
CA ALA A 369 -0.29 15.06 2.48
C ALA A 369 0.03 13.78 1.72
N MET A 370 0.11 12.64 2.43
CA MET A 370 0.35 11.32 1.85
C MET A 370 -0.81 10.91 0.93
N LEU A 371 -2.06 11.03 1.40
CA LEU A 371 -3.26 10.61 0.65
C LEU A 371 -3.38 11.32 -0.70
N GLY A 372 -2.95 12.58 -0.80
CA GLY A 372 -2.94 13.35 -2.04
C GLY A 372 -1.99 12.81 -3.13
N ASN A 373 -1.05 11.94 -2.79
CA ASN A 373 -0.09 11.38 -3.73
C ASN A 373 -0.52 10.01 -4.32
N PHE A 374 -1.58 9.39 -3.80
CA PHE A 374 -2.12 8.17 -4.38
C PHE A 374 -3.07 8.48 -5.54
N LYS A 375 -2.83 7.88 -6.69
CA LYS A 375 -3.70 7.99 -7.87
C LYS A 375 -4.95 7.14 -7.70
N PHE A 376 -4.81 5.98 -7.06
CA PHE A 376 -5.89 5.04 -6.83
C PHE A 376 -6.02 4.78 -5.33
N THR A 377 -7.26 4.79 -4.85
CA THR A 377 -7.59 4.33 -3.50
C THR A 377 -8.66 3.26 -3.58
N VAL A 378 -8.38 2.11 -2.98
CA VAL A 378 -9.27 0.95 -2.94
C VAL A 378 -9.76 0.77 -1.52
N LEU A 379 -11.08 0.74 -1.35
CA LEU A 379 -11.72 0.51 -0.05
C LEU A 379 -12.38 -0.87 -0.05
N LEU A 380 -11.82 -1.78 0.75
CA LEU A 380 -12.35 -3.14 0.94
C LEU A 380 -13.14 -3.25 2.25
N GLY A 381 -14.11 -2.35 2.41
CA GLY A 381 -14.87 -2.20 3.65
C GLY A 381 -14.16 -1.30 4.66
N CYS A 382 -14.95 -0.53 5.40
CA CYS A 382 -14.50 0.31 6.51
C CYS A 382 -15.41 0.06 7.70
N LYS A 383 -14.82 -0.19 8.87
CA LYS A 383 -15.58 -0.35 10.12
C LYS A 383 -15.56 0.92 10.96
N ASP A 384 -14.48 1.69 10.87
CA ASP A 384 -14.33 2.94 11.63
C ASP A 384 -15.05 4.11 10.97
N THR A 385 -15.65 4.95 11.81
CA THR A 385 -16.50 6.08 11.39
C THR A 385 -15.69 7.16 10.69
N GLU A 386 -14.46 7.42 11.13
CA GLU A 386 -13.61 8.48 10.56
C GLU A 386 -13.25 8.16 9.10
N THR A 387 -12.83 6.93 8.83
CA THR A 387 -12.54 6.47 7.46
C THR A 387 -13.80 6.51 6.59
N GLN A 388 -14.95 6.07 7.13
CA GLN A 388 -16.23 6.12 6.40
C GLN A 388 -16.63 7.54 6.03
N GLU A 389 -16.57 8.48 6.98
CA GLU A 389 -16.94 9.89 6.76
C GLU A 389 -15.97 10.57 5.78
N TYR A 390 -14.66 10.34 5.95
CA TYR A 390 -13.65 10.91 5.08
C TYR A 390 -13.92 10.56 3.62
N PHE A 391 -14.06 9.26 3.32
CA PHE A 391 -14.30 8.80 1.95
C PHE A 391 -15.71 9.10 1.46
N SER A 392 -16.72 9.11 2.32
CA SER A 392 -18.07 9.55 1.97
C SER A 392 -18.08 11.02 1.52
N LYS A 393 -17.36 11.90 2.22
CA LYS A 393 -17.24 13.31 1.84
C LYS A 393 -16.48 13.49 0.52
N MET A 394 -15.43 12.67 0.30
CA MET A 394 -14.65 12.72 -0.96
C MET A 394 -15.46 12.27 -2.18
N ILE A 395 -16.32 11.28 -2.02
CA ILE A 395 -17.18 10.77 -3.10
C ILE A 395 -18.27 11.78 -3.45
N GLY A 396 -18.66 12.60 -2.49
CA GLY A 396 -19.76 13.56 -2.61
C GLY A 396 -21.14 12.91 -2.55
N GLU A 397 -22.16 13.74 -2.50
CA GLU A 397 -23.56 13.32 -2.52
C GLU A 397 -24.11 13.42 -3.95
N ASN A 398 -24.57 12.30 -4.49
CA ASN A 398 -25.37 12.31 -5.71
C ASN A 398 -26.83 12.51 -5.35
N THR A 399 -27.36 13.69 -5.57
CA THR A 399 -28.80 13.94 -5.53
C THR A 399 -29.44 13.35 -6.79
N LEU A 400 -30.09 12.20 -6.66
CA LEU A 400 -30.97 11.71 -7.70
C LEU A 400 -32.23 12.59 -7.71
N CYS A 401 -32.24 13.61 -8.52
CA CYS A 401 -33.48 14.34 -8.83
C CYS A 401 -34.39 13.42 -9.66
N TRP A 402 -35.20 12.64 -8.99
CA TRP A 402 -36.41 12.11 -9.57
C TRP A 402 -37.43 13.27 -9.52
N SER A 403 -37.68 13.96 -10.60
CA SER A 403 -38.86 14.81 -10.74
C SER A 403 -39.95 13.99 -11.44
N PRO A 404 -40.93 13.51 -10.71
CA PRO A 404 -42.21 13.22 -11.29
C PRO A 404 -43.07 14.47 -11.08
N ILE A 405 -43.44 15.15 -12.16
CA ILE A 405 -44.48 16.19 -12.27
C ILE A 405 -44.11 17.58 -11.70
N PRO A 406 -44.34 18.65 -12.46
CA PRO A 406 -44.05 20.01 -12.04
C PRO A 406 -45.03 20.47 -10.96
N ALA A 407 -44.61 20.50 -9.72
CA ALA A 407 -45.26 21.26 -8.70
C ALA A 407 -44.81 22.73 -8.77
N ARG A 408 -45.76 23.59 -9.02
CA ARG A 408 -45.69 25.04 -9.06
C ARG A 408 -44.71 25.66 -8.06
N SER A 409 -43.89 26.50 -8.59
CA SER A 409 -43.00 27.50 -7.98
C SER A 409 -43.28 27.88 -6.52
N ARG A 410 -42.24 27.77 -5.67
CA ARG A 410 -41.88 28.79 -4.69
C ARG A 410 -40.40 29.04 -4.75
N SER A 411 -40.07 30.28 -5.07
CA SER A 411 -38.74 30.85 -5.08
C SER A 411 -38.08 30.79 -3.70
N LEU A 412 -36.86 30.28 -3.63
CA LEU A 412 -35.92 30.62 -2.57
C LEU A 412 -34.50 30.72 -3.18
N SER A 413 -33.90 31.83 -2.83
CA SER A 413 -32.70 32.47 -3.29
C SER A 413 -31.46 31.59 -3.34
N SER A 414 -30.73 31.79 -4.42
CA SER A 414 -29.34 31.59 -4.77
C SER A 414 -28.32 31.55 -3.63
N SER A 415 -27.51 30.51 -3.57
CA SER A 415 -26.16 30.54 -3.04
C SER A 415 -25.15 30.26 -4.18
N PRO A 416 -23.96 30.85 -4.15
CA PRO A 416 -23.06 30.87 -5.31
C PRO A 416 -22.40 29.53 -5.56
N GLN A 417 -22.46 29.10 -6.82
CA GLN A 417 -21.70 27.98 -7.35
C GLN A 417 -20.22 28.36 -7.41
N THR A 418 -19.42 27.78 -6.54
CA THR A 418 -17.98 27.72 -6.72
C THR A 418 -17.65 26.54 -7.62
N SER A 419 -17.27 26.84 -8.86
CA SER A 419 -16.71 25.87 -9.82
C SER A 419 -15.32 25.43 -9.34
N HIS A 420 -15.23 24.32 -8.62
CA HIS A 420 -13.97 23.66 -8.37
C HIS A 420 -13.72 22.61 -9.46
N THR A 421 -12.74 22.88 -10.31
CA THR A 421 -12.14 21.90 -11.21
C THR A 421 -11.36 20.88 -10.35
N TRP A 422 -12.00 19.73 -10.11
CA TRP A 422 -11.40 18.64 -9.37
C TRP A 422 -10.51 17.80 -10.30
N ASN A 423 -9.23 17.68 -9.94
CA ASN A 423 -8.37 16.61 -10.46
C ASN A 423 -8.85 15.28 -9.86
N MET A 424 -9.67 14.56 -10.62
CA MET A 424 -10.27 13.32 -10.14
C MET A 424 -9.25 12.21 -10.04
N THR A 425 -8.94 11.80 -8.83
CA THR A 425 -8.45 10.47 -8.49
C THR A 425 -9.56 9.46 -8.72
N SER A 426 -9.27 8.36 -9.41
CA SER A 426 -10.26 7.30 -9.62
C SER A 426 -10.39 6.44 -8.37
N TRP A 427 -11.62 6.29 -7.87
CA TRP A 427 -11.94 5.52 -6.69
C TRP A 427 -12.64 4.21 -7.06
N LEU A 428 -12.19 3.12 -6.48
CA LEU A 428 -12.83 1.82 -6.64
C LEU A 428 -13.16 1.25 -5.26
N PHE A 429 -14.42 0.86 -5.06
CA PHE A 429 -14.88 0.18 -3.86
C PHE A 429 -15.09 -1.29 -4.13
N ALA A 430 -14.43 -2.15 -3.39
CA ALA A 430 -14.72 -3.57 -3.34
C ALA A 430 -15.26 -3.93 -1.95
N MET A 431 -16.45 -4.49 -1.86
CA MET A 431 -17.00 -5.04 -0.63
C MET A 431 -17.06 -6.55 -0.73
N THR A 432 -16.55 -7.24 0.27
CA THR A 432 -16.75 -8.68 0.45
C THR A 432 -18.00 -8.89 1.29
N GLY A 433 -19.00 -9.57 0.75
CA GLY A 433 -20.15 -10.05 1.52
C GLY A 433 -19.82 -11.38 2.23
N PRO A 434 -20.67 -11.86 3.16
CA PRO A 434 -20.43 -13.10 3.91
C PRO A 434 -20.34 -14.37 3.06
N CYS A 435 -20.56 -14.30 1.76
CA CYS A 435 -20.49 -15.44 0.81
C CYS A 435 -19.26 -15.44 -0.09
N GLY A 436 -18.17 -14.72 0.25
CA GLY A 436 -16.91 -14.79 -0.50
C GLY A 436 -16.92 -14.20 -1.92
N CYS A 437 -18.02 -13.60 -2.38
CA CYS A 437 -18.09 -12.92 -3.67
C CYS A 437 -17.60 -11.48 -3.54
N THR A 438 -16.50 -11.16 -4.20
CA THR A 438 -16.01 -9.79 -4.33
C THR A 438 -16.94 -9.01 -5.24
N ARG A 439 -17.70 -8.07 -4.70
CA ARG A 439 -18.51 -7.14 -5.49
C ARG A 439 -17.77 -5.82 -5.61
N THR A 440 -17.47 -5.41 -6.82
CA THR A 440 -16.96 -4.09 -7.11
C THR A 440 -18.14 -3.12 -7.18
N PHE A 441 -18.21 -2.19 -6.24
CA PHE A 441 -19.24 -1.15 -6.22
C PHE A 441 -18.66 0.16 -6.71
N THR A 442 -19.42 0.84 -7.57
CA THR A 442 -19.15 2.23 -7.92
C THR A 442 -19.80 3.16 -6.86
N SER A 443 -19.45 4.45 -6.83
CA SER A 443 -20.07 5.42 -5.91
C SER A 443 -21.60 5.41 -5.98
N ASN A 444 -22.17 5.06 -7.14
CA ASN A 444 -23.62 4.94 -7.31
C ASN A 444 -24.23 3.83 -6.44
N ASP A 445 -23.48 2.76 -6.15
CA ASP A 445 -23.98 1.66 -5.31
C ASP A 445 -23.98 2.04 -3.83
N VAL A 446 -23.07 2.91 -3.41
CA VAL A 446 -23.01 3.45 -2.03
C VAL A 446 -24.13 4.46 -1.81
N ALA A 447 -24.42 5.32 -2.77
CA ALA A 447 -25.55 6.27 -2.72
C ALA A 447 -26.90 5.52 -2.64
N LYS A 448 -27.08 4.43 -3.40
CA LYS A 448 -28.28 3.59 -3.31
C LYS A 448 -28.48 2.96 -1.92
N LYS A 449 -27.43 2.57 -1.22
CA LYS A 449 -27.56 2.02 0.14
C LYS A 449 -28.02 3.05 1.17
N ARG A 450 -27.67 4.32 1.02
CA ARG A 450 -28.17 5.40 1.91
C ARG A 450 -29.66 5.67 1.70
N PHE A 451 -30.16 5.51 0.48
CA PHE A 451 -31.58 5.77 0.17
C PHE A 451 -32.53 4.66 0.65
N VAL A 452 -32.06 3.43 0.83
CA VAL A 452 -32.86 2.27 1.25
C VAL A 452 -33.15 2.22 2.75
N SER A 453 -32.63 3.17 3.55
CA SER A 453 -32.95 3.19 4.99
C SER A 453 -34.40 3.58 5.33
N GLY A 454 -35.19 4.04 4.37
CA GLY A 454 -36.59 4.47 4.56
C GLY A 454 -37.68 3.46 4.15
N ASN A 455 -37.40 2.47 3.27
CA ASN A 455 -38.40 1.50 2.80
C ASN A 455 -37.75 0.13 2.47
N ARG A 456 -37.30 -0.56 3.53
CA ARG A 456 -36.37 -1.69 3.41
C ARG A 456 -36.94 -3.01 2.93
N GLU A 457 -38.23 -3.28 3.05
CA GLU A 457 -38.71 -4.67 2.88
C GLU A 457 -39.17 -5.03 1.45
N GLN A 458 -39.69 -4.11 0.68
CA GLN A 458 -40.22 -4.44 -0.65
C GLN A 458 -39.18 -4.48 -1.78
N LEU A 459 -38.16 -3.62 -1.74
CA LEU A 459 -37.11 -3.60 -2.77
C LEU A 459 -36.03 -4.67 -2.56
N ALA A 460 -35.77 -5.04 -1.33
CA ALA A 460 -34.84 -6.16 -1.02
C ALA A 460 -35.43 -7.50 -1.52
N TRP A 461 -36.72 -7.67 -1.48
CA TRP A 461 -37.39 -8.88 -1.95
C TRP A 461 -37.32 -9.02 -3.47
N ILE A 462 -37.54 -7.94 -4.22
CA ILE A 462 -37.45 -7.95 -5.70
C ILE A 462 -36.00 -8.22 -6.16
N PHE A 463 -34.98 -7.67 -5.47
CA PHE A 463 -33.57 -7.91 -5.81
C PHE A 463 -33.12 -9.33 -5.47
N GLN A 464 -33.63 -9.89 -4.39
CA GLN A 464 -33.31 -11.26 -3.98
C GLN A 464 -33.97 -12.30 -4.91
N VAL A 465 -35.20 -12.05 -5.37
CA VAL A 465 -35.91 -12.91 -6.32
C VAL A 465 -35.26 -12.87 -7.71
N VAL A 466 -34.85 -11.72 -8.21
CA VAL A 466 -34.19 -11.60 -9.53
C VAL A 466 -32.81 -12.24 -9.51
N CYS A 467 -32.03 -12.07 -8.42
CA CYS A 467 -30.74 -12.76 -8.30
C CYS A 467 -30.86 -14.28 -8.12
N SER A 468 -31.87 -14.76 -7.39
CA SER A 468 -32.12 -16.20 -7.22
C SER A 468 -32.58 -16.86 -8.52
N PHE A 469 -33.36 -16.18 -9.34
CA PHE A 469 -33.80 -16.71 -10.65
C PHE A 469 -32.66 -16.84 -11.66
N PHE A 470 -31.71 -15.93 -11.68
CA PHE A 470 -30.52 -16.01 -12.53
C PHE A 470 -29.52 -17.09 -12.09
N PHE A 471 -29.49 -17.43 -10.79
CA PHE A 471 -28.60 -18.48 -10.26
C PHE A 471 -29.15 -19.89 -10.43
N CYS A 472 -30.50 -20.07 -10.41
CA CYS A 472 -31.11 -21.38 -10.61
C CYS A 472 -31.11 -21.86 -12.07
N VAL A 473 -31.06 -20.96 -13.05
CA VAL A 473 -31.00 -21.33 -14.46
C VAL A 473 -29.60 -21.77 -14.91
N ASN A 474 -28.55 -21.44 -14.19
CA ASN A 474 -27.17 -21.84 -14.53
C ASN A 474 -26.68 -23.11 -13.80
N LEU A 475 -27.46 -23.69 -12.89
CA LEU A 475 -27.08 -24.92 -12.16
C LEU A 475 -27.79 -26.17 -12.68
N SER A 476 -28.76 -26.04 -13.61
CA SER A 476 -29.46 -27.20 -14.21
C SER A 476 -28.86 -27.69 -15.54
N GLY A 477 -27.71 -27.09 -15.97
CA GLY A 477 -27.05 -27.44 -17.23
C GLY A 477 -25.82 -28.35 -17.13
N ALA A 478 -25.46 -28.83 -15.94
CA ALA A 478 -24.24 -29.63 -15.75
C ALA A 478 -24.46 -30.88 -14.91
N ALA A 479 -25.39 -31.70 -15.34
CA ALA A 479 -25.45 -33.09 -14.90
C ALA A 479 -26.12 -33.89 -16.01
N TRP A 480 -25.30 -34.53 -16.87
CA TRP A 480 -25.53 -35.78 -17.62
C TRP A 480 -24.39 -35.96 -18.64
N GLY A 481 -23.54 -36.97 -18.36
CA GLY A 481 -22.62 -37.46 -19.38
C GLY A 481 -21.28 -37.99 -18.86
N LYS A 482 -21.36 -39.22 -18.30
CA LYS A 482 -20.29 -40.22 -18.08
C LYS A 482 -19.02 -39.79 -17.37
#